data_3d13d69c73cb38d2bac553042d9776f2
#
_entry.id   3d13d69c73cb38d2bac553042d9776f2
#
_cell.length_a   1.000
_cell.length_b   1.000
_cell.length_c   1.000
_cell.angle_alpha   90.00
_cell.angle_beta   90.00
_cell.angle_gamma   90.00
#
_symmetry.space_group_name_H-M   'P 1'
#
loop_
_entity.id
_entity.type
_entity.pdbx_description
1 polymer ?
#
loop_
_entity_poly.entity_id
_entity_poly.type
_entity_poly.pdbx_seq_one_letter_code
_entity_poly.pdbx_strand_id
1 'polypeptide(L)'
;MIGAGGRDPGDAWVLGPDGAKYWGRFGAAGLLAVDAHRGILMQHRATWSHHGGTWGLPGGARRLGESAIDAALRESAEEAGVPTGAVRVLSTVVTDMVVWTYTTVIAEVVVPFDPVISDPESLALAWVPVDEVANLPLHPGF
;
A
#
# COMPACT_ATOMS: atom_id res chain seq x y z
N MET A 1 -8.72 6.19 24.60
CA MET A 1 -8.84 5.79 24.15
C MET A 1 -8.89 5.76 23.38
N ILE A 2 -8.79 5.98 23.28
CA ILE A 2 -8.77 5.72 22.58
C ILE A 2 -9.36 5.66 22.02
N GLY A 3 -9.62 6.11 22.07
CA GLY A 3 -10.23 5.91 21.64
C GLY A 3 -10.57 5.72 21.19
N ALA A 4 -11.13 6.44 21.62
CA ALA A 4 -11.48 5.64 21.24
C ALA A 4 -10.80 5.08 20.28
N GLY A 5 -10.57 4.59 20.59
CA GLY A 5 -9.96 3.77 19.90
C GLY A 5 -8.74 4.06 19.19
N GLY A 6 -8.00 4.64 19.78
CA GLY A 6 -6.65 4.65 19.35
C GLY A 6 -6.38 4.88 17.87
N ARG A 7 -7.11 5.78 17.24
CA ARG A 7 -6.76 6.18 15.90
C ARG A 7 -5.43 6.92 15.93
N ASP A 8 -4.50 6.53 15.05
CA ASP A 8 -3.23 7.23 14.94
C ASP A 8 -3.44 8.62 14.31
N PRO A 9 -2.71 9.65 14.77
CA PRO A 9 -2.81 10.98 14.16
C PRO A 9 -2.45 11.02 12.68
N GLY A 10 -1.75 10.01 12.16
CA GLY A 10 -1.49 9.87 10.73
C GLY A 10 -2.72 9.52 9.90
N ASP A 11 -3.77 9.00 10.53
CA ASP A 11 -5.01 8.61 9.84
C ASP A 11 -5.90 9.83 9.63
N ALA A 12 -5.52 10.69 8.71
CA ALA A 12 -6.22 11.92 8.41
C ALA A 12 -6.03 12.31 6.94
N TRP A 13 -6.99 13.06 6.42
CA TRP A 13 -6.91 13.61 5.08
C TRP A 13 -6.00 14.84 5.03
N VAL A 14 -5.27 14.96 3.93
CA VAL A 14 -4.48 16.15 3.59
C VAL A 14 -5.08 16.74 2.32
N LEU A 15 -5.33 18.05 2.33
CA LEU A 15 -5.89 18.75 1.17
C LEU A 15 -4.76 19.43 0.37
N GLY A 16 -4.73 19.16 -0.93
CA GLY A 16 -3.85 19.86 -1.84
C GLY A 16 -4.40 21.20 -2.29
N PRO A 17 -3.57 22.05 -2.90
CA PRO A 17 -3.99 23.40 -3.32
C PRO A 17 -5.05 23.41 -4.41
N ASP A 18 -5.19 22.32 -5.15
CA ASP A 18 -6.19 22.14 -6.21
C ASP A 18 -7.45 21.43 -5.73
N GLY A 19 -7.60 21.22 -4.41
CA GLY A 19 -8.71 20.49 -3.83
C GLY A 19 -8.56 18.99 -3.81
N ALA A 20 -7.46 18.45 -4.32
CA ALA A 20 -7.19 17.02 -4.25
C ALA A 20 -7.04 16.56 -2.78
N LYS A 21 -7.53 15.36 -2.49
CA LYS A 21 -7.43 14.77 -1.14
C LYS A 21 -6.43 13.62 -1.15
N TYR A 22 -5.62 13.59 -0.11
CA TYR A 22 -4.65 12.51 0.10
C TYR A 22 -4.84 11.94 1.50
N TRP A 23 -4.80 10.62 1.61
CA TRP A 23 -4.91 9.93 2.90
C TRP A 23 -3.54 9.72 3.52
N GLY A 24 -3.38 10.20 4.72
CA GLY A 24 -2.16 10.06 5.49
C GLY A 24 -1.50 11.38 5.80
N ARG A 25 -1.69 11.87 7.02
CA ARG A 25 -1.13 13.17 7.45
C ARG A 25 0.40 13.23 7.31
N PHE A 26 1.07 12.11 7.56
CA PHE A 26 2.53 12.01 7.49
C PHE A 26 3.02 11.35 6.21
N GLY A 27 2.15 11.29 5.20
CA GLY A 27 2.38 10.57 3.97
C GLY A 27 1.87 9.13 4.04
N ALA A 28 1.95 8.44 2.93
CA ALA A 28 1.56 7.04 2.83
C ALA A 28 2.68 6.22 2.19
N ALA A 29 2.59 4.91 2.33
CA ALA A 29 3.57 4.00 1.75
C ALA A 29 2.89 2.70 1.33
N GLY A 30 3.38 2.10 0.25
CA GLY A 30 2.91 0.83 -0.24
C GLY A 30 4.06 -0.08 -0.60
N LEU A 31 3.79 -1.40 -0.59
CA LEU A 31 4.77 -2.41 -0.88
C LEU A 31 4.59 -2.93 -2.30
N LEU A 32 5.63 -2.78 -3.12
CA LEU A 32 5.74 -3.42 -4.42
C LEU A 32 6.58 -4.68 -4.25
N ALA A 33 5.91 -5.79 -3.98
CA ALA A 33 6.55 -7.08 -3.78
C ALA A 33 6.66 -7.82 -5.12
N VAL A 34 7.88 -8.14 -5.53
CA VAL A 34 8.15 -8.82 -6.78
C VAL A 34 8.56 -10.26 -6.51
N ASP A 35 7.79 -11.19 -7.06
CA ASP A 35 8.14 -12.61 -7.11
C ASP A 35 8.69 -12.92 -8.50
N ALA A 36 9.86 -13.54 -8.57
CA ALA A 36 10.53 -13.81 -9.84
C ALA A 36 9.70 -14.65 -10.81
N HIS A 37 8.77 -15.45 -10.29
CA HIS A 37 7.96 -16.36 -11.10
C HIS A 37 6.52 -15.89 -11.29
N ARG A 38 5.97 -15.16 -10.29
CA ARG A 38 4.55 -14.82 -10.26
C ARG A 38 4.26 -13.35 -10.61
N GLY A 39 5.25 -12.47 -10.53
CA GLY A 39 5.10 -11.06 -10.81
C GLY A 39 4.92 -10.21 -9.57
N ILE A 40 4.05 -9.21 -9.65
CA ILE A 40 3.83 -8.21 -8.60
C ILE A 40 2.56 -8.54 -7.82
N LEU A 41 2.63 -8.45 -6.49
CA LEU A 41 1.45 -8.59 -5.63
C LEU A 41 0.58 -7.35 -5.77
N MET A 42 -0.65 -7.53 -6.27
CA MET A 42 -1.61 -6.46 -6.47
C MET A 42 -2.83 -6.67 -5.59
N GLN A 43 -3.41 -5.56 -5.12
CA GLN A 43 -4.62 -5.53 -4.32
C GLN A 43 -5.76 -4.93 -5.13
N HIS A 44 -6.88 -5.65 -5.24
CA HIS A 44 -8.12 -5.11 -5.79
C HIS A 44 -8.89 -4.45 -4.64
N ARG A 45 -9.05 -3.13 -4.71
CA ARG A 45 -9.63 -2.34 -3.63
C ARG A 45 -11.13 -2.52 -3.58
N ALA A 46 -11.68 -2.60 -2.36
CA ALA A 46 -13.13 -2.70 -2.16
C ALA A 46 -13.85 -1.50 -2.78
N THR A 47 -15.05 -1.73 -3.32
CA THR A 47 -15.79 -0.69 -4.04
C THR A 47 -16.18 0.50 -3.18
N TRP A 48 -16.33 0.31 -1.87
CA TRP A 48 -16.66 1.39 -0.93
C TRP A 48 -15.44 2.20 -0.45
N SER A 49 -14.23 1.76 -0.75
CA SER A 49 -13.02 2.46 -0.35
C SER A 49 -12.70 3.61 -1.31
N HIS A 50 -11.76 4.47 -0.91
CA HIS A 50 -11.27 5.54 -1.78
C HIS A 50 -10.62 4.93 -3.02
N HIS A 51 -11.04 5.37 -4.21
CA HIS A 51 -10.68 4.76 -5.49
C HIS A 51 -11.02 3.27 -5.54
N GLY A 52 -12.17 2.90 -4.98
CA GLY A 52 -12.64 1.51 -4.95
C GLY A 52 -12.82 0.93 -6.34
N GLY A 53 -12.64 -0.39 -6.43
CA GLY A 53 -12.71 -1.11 -7.69
C GLY A 53 -11.44 -1.06 -8.53
N THR A 54 -10.44 -0.28 -8.14
CA THR A 54 -9.14 -0.23 -8.83
C THR A 54 -8.14 -1.19 -8.20
N TRP A 55 -7.08 -1.48 -8.94
CA TRP A 55 -5.96 -2.28 -8.47
C TRP A 55 -4.79 -1.39 -8.08
N GLY A 56 -4.16 -1.71 -6.99
CA GLY A 56 -3.00 -0.98 -6.50
C GLY A 56 -2.12 -1.85 -5.63
N LEU A 57 -1.17 -1.23 -4.95
CA LEU A 57 -0.29 -1.90 -4.01
C LEU A 57 -0.97 -1.95 -2.64
N PRO A 58 -0.73 -3.02 -1.85
CA PRO A 58 -1.09 -2.97 -0.44
C PRO A 58 -0.27 -1.88 0.25
N GLY A 59 -0.93 -1.05 1.06
CA GLY A 59 -0.29 0.07 1.71
C GLY A 59 -1.30 0.94 2.43
N GLY A 60 -0.82 2.01 3.03
CA GLY A 60 -1.66 2.95 3.75
C GLY A 60 -0.87 4.09 4.40
N ALA A 61 -1.53 4.78 5.31
CA ALA A 61 -0.96 5.94 5.99
C ALA A 61 0.18 5.54 6.94
N ARG A 62 1.22 6.35 6.94
CA ARG A 62 2.29 6.24 7.93
C ARG A 62 1.78 6.73 9.28
N ARG A 63 2.20 6.03 10.34
CA ARG A 63 1.93 6.45 11.71
C ARG A 63 2.91 7.53 12.13
N LEU A 64 2.58 8.23 13.21
CA LEU A 64 3.48 9.21 13.80
C LEU A 64 4.84 8.55 14.14
N GLY A 65 5.92 9.11 13.59
CA GLY A 65 7.27 8.61 13.82
C GLY A 65 7.63 7.33 13.05
N GLU A 66 6.74 6.81 12.24
CA GLU A 66 6.99 5.59 11.48
C GLU A 66 7.69 5.89 10.16
N SER A 67 8.70 5.09 9.81
CA SER A 67 9.33 5.21 8.49
C SER A 67 8.41 4.70 7.39
N ALA A 68 8.67 5.14 6.16
CA ALA A 68 7.90 4.65 5.01
C ALA A 68 8.06 3.14 4.81
N ILE A 69 9.27 2.62 5.00
CA ILE A 69 9.53 1.18 4.89
C ILE A 69 8.72 0.40 5.91
N ASP A 70 8.76 0.82 7.18
CA ASP A 70 8.01 0.14 8.23
C ASP A 70 6.50 0.22 7.99
N ALA A 71 6.01 1.35 7.50
CA ALA A 71 4.60 1.52 7.16
C ALA A 71 4.17 0.57 6.05
N ALA A 72 4.95 0.47 4.98
CA ALA A 72 4.65 -0.43 3.86
C ALA A 72 4.64 -1.89 4.30
N LEU A 73 5.60 -2.30 5.12
CA LEU A 73 5.67 -3.66 5.63
C LEU A 73 4.50 -3.96 6.58
N ARG A 74 4.18 -3.04 7.47
CA ARG A 74 3.06 -3.20 8.41
C ARG A 74 1.73 -3.29 7.67
N GLU A 75 1.46 -2.34 6.77
CA GLU A 75 0.20 -2.31 6.03
C GLU A 75 0.02 -3.55 5.16
N SER A 76 1.08 -3.99 4.47
CA SER A 76 1.00 -5.19 3.63
C SER A 76 0.79 -6.45 4.46
N ALA A 77 1.33 -6.51 5.67
CA ALA A 77 1.06 -7.62 6.58
C ALA A 77 -0.40 -7.61 7.05
N GLU A 78 -0.94 -6.44 7.38
CA GLU A 78 -2.32 -6.30 7.83
C GLU A 78 -3.34 -6.58 6.72
N GLU A 79 -3.09 -6.09 5.50
CA GLU A 79 -4.06 -6.17 4.40
C GLU A 79 -3.93 -7.43 3.56
N ALA A 80 -2.73 -7.93 3.39
CA ALA A 80 -2.44 -8.99 2.44
C ALA A 80 -1.73 -10.20 3.05
N GLY A 81 -1.49 -10.17 4.35
CA GLY A 81 -0.82 -11.28 5.02
C GLY A 81 0.62 -11.48 4.59
N VAL A 82 1.30 -10.44 4.11
CA VAL A 82 2.70 -10.54 3.70
C VAL A 82 3.58 -10.72 4.94
N PRO A 83 4.28 -11.85 5.08
CA PRO A 83 5.22 -12.02 6.19
C PRO A 83 6.42 -11.10 6.00
N THR A 84 6.76 -10.29 7.01
CA THR A 84 7.86 -9.32 6.88
C THR A 84 9.21 -10.00 6.59
N GLY A 85 9.43 -11.18 7.11
CA GLY A 85 10.66 -11.95 6.85
C GLY A 85 10.71 -12.62 5.48
N ALA A 86 9.62 -12.57 4.71
CA ALA A 86 9.55 -13.22 3.39
C ALA A 86 10.01 -12.28 2.26
N VAL A 87 10.20 -11.01 2.54
CA VAL A 87 10.60 -10.01 1.54
C VAL A 87 11.88 -9.30 1.96
N ARG A 88 12.65 -8.89 0.95
CA ARG A 88 13.85 -8.08 1.16
C ARG A 88 13.69 -6.76 0.42
N VAL A 89 13.79 -5.65 1.16
CA VAL A 89 13.67 -4.32 0.57
C VAL A 89 14.89 -4.03 -0.30
N LEU A 90 14.64 -3.62 -1.53
CA LEU A 90 15.68 -3.29 -2.51
C LEU A 90 15.88 -1.78 -2.62
N SER A 91 14.78 -1.02 -2.69
CA SER A 91 14.84 0.43 -2.88
C SER A 91 13.50 1.06 -2.55
N THR A 92 13.48 2.38 -2.56
CA THR A 92 12.26 3.16 -2.37
C THR A 92 12.17 4.24 -3.45
N VAL A 93 10.93 4.54 -3.85
CA VAL A 93 10.63 5.63 -4.78
C VAL A 93 9.60 6.54 -4.11
N VAL A 94 9.94 7.82 -3.97
CA VAL A 94 9.05 8.80 -3.36
C VAL A 94 8.37 9.60 -4.45
N THR A 95 7.04 9.62 -4.43
CA THR A 95 6.23 10.50 -5.25
C THR A 95 5.82 11.70 -4.40
N ASP A 96 6.35 12.87 -4.73
CA ASP A 96 6.12 14.10 -3.97
C ASP A 96 4.99 14.89 -4.60
N MET A 97 3.90 15.08 -3.84
CA MET A 97 2.73 15.83 -4.25
C MET A 97 2.65 17.17 -3.51
N VAL A 98 3.80 17.73 -3.14
CA VAL A 98 4.00 19.03 -2.46
C VAL A 98 3.55 18.97 -0.99
N VAL A 99 2.26 18.73 -0.73
CA VAL A 99 1.70 18.68 0.63
C VAL A 99 1.67 17.27 1.21
N TRP A 100 2.00 16.28 0.38
CA TRP A 100 1.85 14.88 0.73
C TRP A 100 2.83 14.04 -0.09
N THR A 101 3.31 12.95 0.48
CA THR A 101 4.21 12.03 -0.21
C THR A 101 3.65 10.62 -0.19
N TYR A 102 3.92 9.88 -1.27
CA TYR A 102 3.70 8.44 -1.32
C TYR A 102 5.03 7.75 -1.60
N THR A 103 5.39 6.82 -0.74
CA THR A 103 6.63 6.06 -0.92
C THR A 103 6.29 4.64 -1.36
N THR A 104 6.79 4.27 -2.54
CA THR A 104 6.74 2.89 -3.01
C THR A 104 7.97 2.17 -2.51
N VAL A 105 7.78 1.14 -1.70
CA VAL A 105 8.86 0.30 -1.18
C VAL A 105 8.97 -0.92 -2.10
N ILE A 106 10.05 -0.99 -2.84
CA ILE A 106 10.29 -2.08 -3.79
C ILE A 106 11.04 -3.19 -3.06
N ALA A 107 10.46 -4.38 -3.05
CA ALA A 107 11.02 -5.53 -2.35
C ALA A 107 10.93 -6.78 -3.21
N GLU A 108 11.89 -7.69 -3.03
CA GLU A 108 11.82 -8.99 -3.68
C GLU A 108 11.37 -10.05 -2.68
N VAL A 109 10.60 -11.02 -3.17
CA VAL A 109 10.20 -12.17 -2.38
C VAL A 109 11.38 -13.13 -2.27
N VAL A 110 11.82 -13.38 -1.04
CA VAL A 110 12.93 -14.31 -0.77
C VAL A 110 12.44 -15.63 -0.19
N VAL A 111 11.25 -15.63 0.42
CA VAL A 111 10.56 -16.84 0.87
C VAL A 111 9.17 -16.84 0.27
N PRO A 112 8.82 -17.80 -0.59
CA PRO A 112 7.48 -17.83 -1.20
C PRO A 112 6.38 -17.86 -0.15
N PHE A 113 5.32 -17.11 -0.40
CA PHE A 113 4.13 -17.08 0.44
C PHE A 113 2.89 -16.89 -0.43
N ASP A 114 1.75 -17.24 0.11
CA ASP A 114 0.46 -16.94 -0.51
C ASP A 114 -0.20 -15.81 0.27
N PRO A 115 -0.62 -14.73 -0.43
CA PRO A 115 -1.29 -13.62 0.24
C PRO A 115 -2.66 -14.05 0.75
N VAL A 116 -3.10 -13.41 1.83
CA VAL A 116 -4.38 -13.70 2.47
C VAL A 116 -5.11 -12.39 2.67
N ILE A 117 -6.37 -12.32 2.23
CA ILE A 117 -7.22 -11.19 2.53
C ILE A 117 -7.51 -11.21 4.02
N SER A 118 -6.98 -10.22 4.73
CA SER A 118 -7.15 -10.08 6.17
C SER A 118 -7.75 -8.74 6.56
N ASP A 119 -8.23 -7.98 5.58
CA ASP A 119 -8.74 -6.64 5.72
C ASP A 119 -9.95 -6.45 4.82
N PRO A 120 -11.08 -5.86 5.30
CA PRO A 120 -12.28 -5.69 4.49
C PRO A 120 -12.11 -4.71 3.32
N GLU A 121 -11.02 -3.97 3.25
CA GLU A 121 -10.75 -3.05 2.15
C GLU A 121 -10.30 -3.76 0.87
N SER A 122 -9.99 -5.06 0.94
CA SER A 122 -9.54 -5.83 -0.22
C SER A 122 -10.65 -6.71 -0.75
N LEU A 123 -10.93 -6.64 -2.06
CA LEU A 123 -11.80 -7.59 -2.76
C LEU A 123 -11.02 -8.83 -3.16
N ALA A 124 -9.78 -8.64 -3.58
CA ALA A 124 -8.93 -9.73 -4.04
C ALA A 124 -7.46 -9.34 -3.90
N LEU A 125 -6.61 -10.35 -3.83
CA LEU A 125 -5.16 -10.21 -3.91
C LEU A 125 -4.70 -11.17 -5.00
N ALA A 126 -3.80 -10.71 -5.86
CA ALA A 126 -3.31 -11.51 -6.96
C ALA A 126 -1.86 -11.19 -7.28
N TRP A 127 -1.12 -12.21 -7.67
CA TRP A 127 0.16 -12.05 -8.32
C TRP A 127 -0.09 -11.79 -9.80
N VAL A 128 0.37 -10.65 -10.30
CA VAL A 128 0.14 -10.23 -11.67
C VAL A 128 1.47 -10.14 -12.39
N PRO A 129 1.65 -10.86 -13.51
CA PRO A 129 2.86 -10.71 -14.31
C PRO A 129 3.13 -9.25 -14.66
N VAL A 130 4.39 -8.84 -14.63
CA VAL A 130 4.76 -7.43 -14.77
C VAL A 130 4.20 -6.83 -16.07
N ASP A 131 4.21 -7.58 -17.15
CA ASP A 131 3.72 -7.12 -18.45
C ASP A 131 2.19 -7.05 -18.55
N GLU A 132 1.45 -7.57 -17.55
CA GLU A 132 -0.01 -7.53 -17.52
C GLU A 132 -0.56 -6.48 -16.56
N VAL A 133 0.28 -5.88 -15.72
CA VAL A 133 -0.16 -4.89 -14.71
C VAL A 133 -0.85 -3.70 -15.38
N ALA A 134 -0.32 -3.20 -16.49
CA ALA A 134 -0.88 -2.04 -17.18
C ALA A 134 -2.26 -2.30 -17.79
N ASN A 135 -2.69 -3.56 -17.89
CA ASN A 135 -4.01 -3.92 -18.43
C ASN A 135 -5.10 -3.88 -17.36
N LEU A 136 -4.75 -3.64 -16.10
CA LEU A 136 -5.70 -3.56 -15.01
C LEU A 136 -6.23 -2.13 -14.86
N PRO A 137 -7.46 -1.95 -14.34
CA PRO A 137 -7.92 -0.62 -13.92
C PRO A 137 -7.15 -0.22 -12.66
N LEU A 138 -6.07 0.52 -12.88
CA LEU A 138 -5.12 0.85 -11.82
C LEU A 138 -5.58 2.04 -10.99
N HIS A 139 -5.21 2.03 -9.69
CA HIS A 139 -5.34 3.19 -8.83
C HIS A 139 -4.62 4.39 -9.48
N PRO A 140 -5.21 5.60 -9.45
CA PRO A 140 -4.60 6.78 -10.10
C PRO A 140 -3.17 7.08 -9.65
N GLY A 141 -2.81 6.68 -8.43
CA GLY A 141 -1.47 6.90 -7.90
C GLY A 141 -0.45 5.82 -8.25
N PHE A 142 -0.86 4.79 -8.97
CA PHE A 142 0.02 3.68 -9.30
C PHE A 142 1.06 4.04 -10.36
#